data_c7c3bd8fefd12c04e37f86f1c69a2178
#
_entry.id   c7c3bd8fefd12c04e37f86f1c69a2178
#
_cell.length_a   1.000
_cell.length_b   1.000
_cell.length_c   1.000
_cell.angle_alpha   90.00
_cell.angle_beta   90.00
_cell.angle_gamma   90.00
#
_symmetry.space_group_name_H-M   'P 1'
#
loop_
_entity.id
_entity.type
_entity.pdbx_description
1 polymer ?
#
loop_
_entity_poly.entity_id
_entity_poly.type
_entity_poly.pdbx_seq_one_letter_code
_entity_poly.pdbx_strand_id
1 'polypeptide(L)'
;MLLQGISLPSPLGEGLGVRPVGGVFPFIYICLFYIPTAFSHHFSLTLQLLSGLFAAVYADGVFWITNETKQKTRMKKLLAVAIAFVASLSVQAQNVQLHYDFGHLNDNLSTRPKLTTTVEMFKPDKWGNTFFFVDMDYADNGVASAYWEIARELKFWQAPLAIHVEYNGGLAKGVGSYNDAYLAGVTYSWNDKDFNSGFTITPMYKYLAKQSQKHSWQLTATWYLNFCNHLLTFDGFADFWGDRRFADGRNIAVFLSEPQFWVNLNRIKGVSEDFKLSLGTEWEISNNFVNQNHRWYWLPTLAAKWTF
;
A
#
# COMPACT_ATOMS: atom_id res chain seq x y z
N MET A 1 -3.44 0.67 7.37
CA MET A 1 -3.52 -0.71 7.86
C MET A 1 -2.29 -1.22 8.63
N LEU A 2 -1.10 -0.69 8.46
CA LEU A 2 0.17 -1.24 8.99
C LEU A 2 0.67 -0.69 10.33
N LEU A 3 -0.04 0.22 10.98
CA LEU A 3 0.44 0.83 12.24
C LEU A 3 0.09 0.06 13.53
N GLN A 4 -0.70 -1.00 13.45
CA GLN A 4 -1.20 -1.66 14.65
C GLN A 4 -0.33 -2.78 15.22
N GLY A 5 0.70 -3.22 14.49
CA GLY A 5 1.71 -4.14 15.02
C GLY A 5 2.81 -3.47 15.82
N ILE A 6 2.86 -2.14 15.88
CA ILE A 6 3.86 -1.40 16.62
C ILE A 6 3.23 -0.90 17.92
N SER A 7 3.23 -1.72 18.97
CA SER A 7 3.11 -1.20 20.32
C SER A 7 4.38 -0.42 20.61
N LEU A 8 4.31 0.90 20.54
CA LEU A 8 5.40 1.78 20.96
C LEU A 8 5.71 1.53 22.43
N PRO A 9 6.98 1.37 22.84
CA PRO A 9 7.35 1.43 24.23
C PRO A 9 6.98 2.84 24.74
N SER A 10 6.35 2.92 25.92
CA SER A 10 6.05 4.17 26.60
C SER A 10 7.34 5.00 26.74
N PRO A 11 7.29 6.32 26.59
CA PRO A 11 8.46 7.17 26.72
C PRO A 11 8.80 7.35 28.21
N LEU A 12 9.69 6.55 28.72
CA LEU A 12 10.39 6.81 29.99
C LEU A 12 11.88 6.60 29.77
N GLY A 13 12.63 7.72 29.79
CA GLY A 13 14.08 7.66 29.90
C GLY A 13 14.82 8.71 29.07
N GLU A 14 14.90 9.90 29.60
CA GLU A 14 16.02 10.86 29.62
C GLU A 14 17.01 10.92 28.44
N GLY A 15 16.98 12.08 27.78
CA GLY A 15 18.13 12.92 27.45
C GLY A 15 19.31 12.33 26.68
N LEU A 16 19.35 12.54 25.37
CA LEU A 16 20.61 12.78 24.66
C LEU A 16 20.33 13.70 23.47
N GLY A 17 21.00 14.83 23.47
CA GLY A 17 20.88 15.88 22.47
C GLY A 17 21.21 15.40 21.06
N VAL A 18 20.27 15.55 20.16
CA VAL A 18 20.45 15.31 18.74
C VAL A 18 20.88 16.62 18.09
N ARG A 19 22.15 16.69 17.66
CA ARG A 19 22.60 17.72 16.72
C ARG A 19 21.99 17.44 15.35
N PRO A 20 21.55 18.43 14.59
CA PRO A 20 21.07 18.22 13.24
C PRO A 20 22.26 17.87 12.33
N VAL A 21 22.28 16.68 11.80
CA VAL A 21 23.19 16.29 10.71
C VAL A 21 22.45 16.52 9.40
N GLY A 22 22.79 17.62 8.72
CA GLY A 22 22.43 17.83 7.32
C GLY A 22 23.16 16.79 6.46
N GLY A 23 22.44 16.09 5.62
CA GLY A 23 23.02 15.17 4.65
C GLY A 23 22.12 14.04 4.21
N VAL A 24 20.95 14.33 3.63
CA VAL A 24 20.11 13.30 2.99
C VAL A 24 19.77 13.75 1.57
N PHE A 25 20.79 13.97 0.73
CA PHE A 25 20.56 14.30 -0.67
C PHE A 25 21.52 13.69 -1.71
N PRO A 26 22.06 12.46 -1.58
CA PRO A 26 22.68 11.86 -2.75
C PRO A 26 21.99 10.60 -3.32
N PHE A 27 21.08 9.94 -2.61
CA PHE A 27 20.57 8.64 -3.08
C PHE A 27 19.42 8.71 -4.11
N ILE A 28 18.69 9.81 -4.18
CA ILE A 28 17.61 9.97 -5.18
C ILE A 28 18.15 10.27 -6.58
N TYR A 29 19.40 10.78 -6.68
CA TYR A 29 20.00 11.14 -7.96
C TYR A 29 20.53 9.95 -8.79
N ILE A 30 20.85 8.83 -8.18
CA ILE A 30 21.47 7.69 -8.89
C ILE A 30 20.45 6.81 -9.60
N CYS A 31 19.20 6.75 -9.15
CA CYS A 31 18.15 5.99 -9.85
C CYS A 31 17.51 6.71 -11.04
N LEU A 32 17.78 8.04 -11.21
CA LEU A 32 17.15 8.84 -12.26
C LEU A 32 17.92 8.84 -13.59
N PHE A 33 19.17 8.37 -13.64
CA PHE A 33 20.01 8.47 -14.84
C PHE A 33 19.82 7.34 -15.87
N TYR A 34 18.94 6.35 -15.63
CA TYR A 34 18.73 5.22 -16.56
C TYR A 34 17.28 5.07 -17.05
N ILE A 35 16.47 6.12 -16.96
CA ILE A 35 15.10 6.12 -17.51
C ILE A 35 15.12 6.76 -18.88
N PRO A 36 14.55 6.14 -19.94
CA PRO A 36 14.50 6.74 -21.27
C PRO A 36 13.86 8.12 -21.23
N THR A 37 14.43 9.08 -21.97
CA THR A 37 14.13 10.51 -21.94
C THR A 37 12.64 10.90 -22.10
N ALA A 38 11.81 10.06 -22.69
CA ALA A 38 10.36 10.28 -22.78
C ALA A 38 9.60 10.11 -21.46
N PHE A 39 10.21 9.42 -20.46
CA PHE A 39 9.60 9.17 -19.15
C PHE A 39 9.98 10.23 -18.12
N SER A 40 11.12 10.93 -18.33
CA SER A 40 11.69 11.85 -17.35
C SER A 40 10.88 13.14 -17.17
N HIS A 41 10.24 13.67 -18.22
CA HIS A 41 9.49 14.93 -18.13
C HIS A 41 8.21 14.82 -17.30
N HIS A 42 7.44 13.74 -17.46
CA HIS A 42 6.21 13.55 -16.68
C HIS A 42 6.49 13.13 -15.24
N PHE A 43 7.51 12.30 -15.01
CA PHE A 43 7.90 11.87 -13.66
C PHE A 43 8.52 13.01 -12.85
N SER A 44 9.33 13.87 -13.48
CA SER A 44 9.90 15.06 -12.83
C SER A 44 8.83 16.09 -12.45
N LEU A 45 7.82 16.30 -13.30
CA LEU A 45 6.69 17.21 -12.99
C LEU A 45 5.84 16.65 -11.84
N THR A 46 5.62 15.36 -11.81
CA THR A 46 4.85 14.68 -10.75
C THR A 46 5.57 14.73 -9.40
N LEU A 47 6.92 14.56 -9.40
CA LEU A 47 7.73 14.69 -8.18
C LEU A 47 7.79 16.14 -7.67
N GLN A 48 7.87 17.13 -8.58
CA GLN A 48 7.84 18.54 -8.22
C GLN A 48 6.47 18.96 -7.68
N LEU A 49 5.38 18.44 -8.24
CA LEU A 49 4.03 18.66 -7.71
C LEU A 49 3.84 17.98 -6.35
N LEU A 50 4.38 16.77 -6.16
CA LEU A 50 4.40 16.07 -4.88
C LEU A 50 5.19 16.84 -3.81
N SER A 51 6.40 17.31 -4.14
CA SER A 51 7.22 18.08 -3.19
C SER A 51 6.59 19.43 -2.84
N GLY A 52 5.95 20.11 -3.80
CA GLY A 52 5.18 21.34 -3.57
C GLY A 52 3.94 21.11 -2.71
N LEU A 53 3.24 19.99 -2.89
CA LEU A 53 2.07 19.61 -2.10
C LEU A 53 2.46 19.26 -0.65
N PHE A 54 3.57 18.52 -0.45
CA PHE A 54 4.10 18.21 0.88
C PHE A 54 4.58 19.47 1.61
N ALA A 55 5.22 20.41 0.91
CA ALA A 55 5.65 21.69 1.49
C ALA A 55 4.45 22.55 1.89
N ALA A 56 3.38 22.61 1.10
CA ALA A 56 2.17 23.34 1.40
C ALA A 56 1.40 22.76 2.61
N VAL A 57 1.36 21.43 2.73
CA VAL A 57 0.74 20.74 3.88
C VAL A 57 1.57 20.94 5.16
N TYR A 58 2.90 21.03 5.05
CA TYR A 58 3.80 21.21 6.20
C TYR A 58 3.82 22.67 6.72
N ALA A 59 3.71 23.67 5.82
CA ALA A 59 3.72 25.08 6.19
C ALA A 59 2.45 25.53 6.94
N ASP A 60 1.31 24.88 6.68
CA ASP A 60 0.02 25.20 7.31
C ASP A 60 -0.20 24.55 8.68
N GLY A 61 0.72 23.70 9.14
CA GLY A 61 0.62 22.96 10.42
C GLY A 61 0.84 23.80 11.68
N VAL A 62 1.18 25.09 11.58
CA VAL A 62 1.66 25.92 12.70
C VAL A 62 0.62 26.94 13.21
N PHE A 63 -0.59 27.03 12.64
CA PHE A 63 -1.56 28.03 13.09
C PHE A 63 -2.85 27.40 13.66
N TRP A 64 -2.94 27.36 14.99
CA TRP A 64 -4.16 27.05 15.78
C TRP A 64 -5.12 28.22 15.73
N ILE A 65 -6.23 28.13 15.01
CA ILE A 65 -7.41 28.97 15.26
C ILE A 65 -8.70 28.19 14.94
N THR A 66 -9.53 28.11 15.96
CA THR A 66 -10.90 27.63 16.03
C THR A 66 -11.82 28.23 14.97
N ASN A 67 -12.42 27.42 14.10
CA ASN A 67 -13.72 27.69 13.46
C ASN A 67 -14.18 26.49 12.62
N GLU A 68 -15.30 25.87 12.96
CA GLU A 68 -15.90 24.73 12.24
C GLU A 68 -16.14 25.00 10.75
N THR A 69 -16.45 26.27 10.40
CA THR A 69 -16.65 26.68 9.00
C THR A 69 -15.36 26.66 8.18
N LYS A 70 -14.22 27.01 8.78
CA LYS A 70 -12.91 26.92 8.12
C LYS A 70 -12.47 25.45 7.94
N GLN A 71 -12.79 24.59 8.90
CA GLN A 71 -12.47 23.16 8.83
C GLN A 71 -13.27 22.46 7.73
N LYS A 72 -14.57 22.75 7.56
CA LYS A 72 -15.38 22.25 6.43
C LYS A 72 -14.87 22.74 5.07
N THR A 73 -14.42 24.00 4.99
CA THR A 73 -13.86 24.55 3.74
C THR A 73 -12.48 23.94 3.44
N ARG A 74 -11.67 23.68 4.47
CA ARG A 74 -10.37 23.01 4.37
C ARG A 74 -10.52 21.55 3.90
N MET A 75 -11.48 20.83 4.47
CA MET A 75 -11.80 19.45 4.06
C MET A 75 -12.27 19.38 2.60
N LYS A 76 -13.13 20.32 2.16
CA LYS A 76 -13.55 20.41 0.75
C LYS A 76 -12.39 20.71 -0.20
N LYS A 77 -11.46 21.57 0.20
CA LYS A 77 -10.24 21.87 -0.58
C LYS A 77 -9.29 20.67 -0.63
N LEU A 78 -9.09 19.98 0.51
CA LEU A 78 -8.27 18.75 0.55
C LEU A 78 -8.91 17.62 -0.29
N LEU A 79 -10.21 17.47 -0.23
CA LEU A 79 -10.94 16.52 -1.06
C LEU A 79 -10.84 16.89 -2.55
N ALA A 80 -10.97 18.16 -2.91
CA ALA A 80 -10.80 18.63 -4.28
C ALA A 80 -9.36 18.45 -4.79
N VAL A 81 -8.35 18.68 -3.94
CA VAL A 81 -6.93 18.42 -4.25
C VAL A 81 -6.67 16.92 -4.36
N ALA A 82 -7.23 16.10 -3.48
CA ALA A 82 -7.14 14.64 -3.57
C ALA A 82 -7.81 14.13 -4.85
N ILE A 83 -8.99 14.64 -5.22
CA ILE A 83 -9.68 14.30 -6.48
C ILE A 83 -8.85 14.76 -7.69
N ALA A 84 -8.28 15.97 -7.68
CA ALA A 84 -7.43 16.48 -8.76
C ALA A 84 -6.12 15.69 -8.86
N PHE A 85 -5.55 15.25 -7.74
CA PHE A 85 -4.37 14.39 -7.68
C PHE A 85 -4.69 13.00 -8.23
N VAL A 86 -5.79 12.39 -7.82
CA VAL A 86 -6.30 11.11 -8.36
C VAL A 86 -6.58 11.25 -9.87
N ALA A 87 -7.17 12.35 -10.31
CA ALA A 87 -7.39 12.61 -11.74
C ALA A 87 -6.08 12.79 -12.54
N SER A 88 -5.03 13.31 -11.93
CA SER A 88 -3.70 13.43 -12.57
C SER A 88 -2.92 12.11 -12.59
N LEU A 89 -3.18 11.21 -11.64
CA LEU A 89 -2.65 9.83 -11.61
C LEU A 89 -3.39 8.89 -12.58
N SER A 90 -4.57 9.28 -13.07
CA SER A 90 -5.42 8.46 -13.93
C SER A 90 -4.77 8.01 -15.25
N VAL A 91 -3.64 8.60 -15.63
CA VAL A 91 -2.84 8.16 -16.79
C VAL A 91 -1.95 6.94 -16.47
N GLN A 92 -1.69 6.65 -15.19
CA GLN A 92 -0.78 5.58 -14.76
C GLN A 92 -1.36 4.66 -13.69
N ALA A 93 -2.23 5.13 -12.78
CA ALA A 93 -2.90 4.29 -11.81
C ALA A 93 -3.97 3.43 -12.50
N GLN A 94 -4.04 2.16 -12.17
CA GLN A 94 -5.03 1.25 -12.73
C GLN A 94 -6.35 1.33 -11.97
N ASN A 95 -6.29 1.49 -10.65
CA ASN A 95 -7.48 1.68 -9.83
C ASN A 95 -7.21 2.54 -8.58
N VAL A 96 -8.30 3.06 -8.03
CA VAL A 96 -8.36 3.69 -6.71
C VAL A 96 -9.46 3.02 -5.93
N GLN A 97 -9.17 2.65 -4.69
CA GLN A 97 -10.10 1.98 -3.79
C GLN A 97 -10.33 2.84 -2.55
N LEU A 98 -11.53 2.78 -2.00
CA LEU A 98 -11.88 3.34 -0.70
C LEU A 98 -12.48 2.23 0.15
N HIS A 99 -11.87 1.95 1.30
CA HIS A 99 -12.29 0.93 2.24
C HIS A 99 -12.80 1.55 3.53
N TYR A 100 -13.95 1.09 4.01
CA TYR A 100 -14.42 1.33 5.38
C TYR A 100 -14.16 0.07 6.20
N ASP A 101 -13.29 0.17 7.19
CA ASP A 101 -12.82 -0.94 8.00
C ASP A 101 -13.73 -1.17 9.22
N PHE A 102 -14.35 -2.35 9.32
CA PHE A 102 -15.16 -2.75 10.47
C PHE A 102 -14.32 -3.31 11.62
N GLY A 103 -13.02 -3.52 11.44
CA GLY A 103 -12.11 -4.00 12.49
C GLY A 103 -12.07 -3.07 13.69
N HIS A 104 -12.33 -1.76 13.53
CA HIS A 104 -12.43 -0.80 14.64
C HIS A 104 -13.58 -1.08 15.61
N LEU A 105 -14.57 -1.90 15.25
CA LEU A 105 -15.64 -2.32 16.14
C LEU A 105 -15.20 -3.37 17.16
N ASN A 106 -14.01 -3.95 17.00
CA ASN A 106 -13.41 -4.82 18.00
C ASN A 106 -12.78 -3.95 19.09
N ASP A 107 -13.18 -4.12 20.34
CA ASP A 107 -12.73 -3.31 21.49
C ASP A 107 -11.19 -3.26 21.60
N ASN A 108 -10.50 -4.35 21.25
CA ASN A 108 -9.03 -4.44 21.28
C ASN A 108 -8.37 -3.70 20.10
N LEU A 109 -9.14 -3.23 19.11
CA LEU A 109 -8.69 -2.59 17.87
C LEU A 109 -9.41 -1.25 17.62
N SER A 110 -10.00 -0.66 18.65
CA SER A 110 -10.80 0.59 18.55
C SER A 110 -10.02 1.79 18.01
N THR A 111 -8.68 1.77 18.10
CA THR A 111 -7.78 2.80 17.54
C THR A 111 -7.46 2.60 16.06
N ARG A 112 -7.96 1.53 15.45
CA ARG A 112 -7.75 1.21 14.04
C ARG A 112 -8.38 2.29 13.14
N PRO A 113 -7.71 2.72 12.07
CA PRO A 113 -8.29 3.65 11.09
C PRO A 113 -9.61 3.11 10.54
N LYS A 114 -10.59 4.00 10.38
CA LYS A 114 -11.90 3.62 9.83
C LYS A 114 -11.93 3.63 8.31
N LEU A 115 -11.06 4.44 7.71
CA LEU A 115 -10.99 4.62 6.26
C LEU A 115 -9.56 4.41 5.80
N THR A 116 -9.42 3.70 4.69
CA THR A 116 -8.18 3.54 3.93
C THR A 116 -8.47 3.81 2.46
N THR A 117 -7.60 4.55 1.80
CA THR A 117 -7.59 4.71 0.34
C THR A 117 -6.39 3.98 -0.22
N THR A 118 -6.62 3.08 -1.16
CA THR A 118 -5.58 2.38 -1.92
C THR A 118 -5.50 2.95 -3.33
N VAL A 119 -4.30 3.27 -3.79
CA VAL A 119 -3.99 3.57 -5.19
C VAL A 119 -3.10 2.45 -5.70
N GLU A 120 -3.54 1.78 -6.75
CA GLU A 120 -2.86 0.60 -7.26
C GLU A 120 -2.59 0.70 -8.76
N MET A 121 -1.45 0.16 -9.20
CA MET A 121 -1.09 0.01 -10.60
C MET A 121 -0.47 -1.37 -10.85
N PHE A 122 -0.95 -2.04 -11.88
CA PHE A 122 -0.27 -3.17 -12.51
C PHE A 122 -0.03 -2.86 -13.98
N LYS A 123 1.23 -2.84 -14.41
CA LYS A 123 1.61 -2.49 -15.78
C LYS A 123 2.54 -3.54 -16.39
N PRO A 124 2.05 -4.40 -17.27
CA PRO A 124 2.90 -5.31 -18.04
C PRO A 124 3.68 -4.55 -19.12
N ASP A 125 4.86 -5.04 -19.45
CA ASP A 125 5.68 -4.58 -20.58
C ASP A 125 6.45 -5.75 -21.22
N LYS A 126 7.29 -5.48 -22.20
CA LYS A 126 8.06 -6.51 -22.92
C LYS A 126 9.09 -7.25 -22.07
N TRP A 127 9.41 -6.74 -20.88
CA TRP A 127 10.44 -7.30 -19.99
C TRP A 127 9.84 -7.89 -18.70
N GLY A 128 8.51 -7.90 -18.57
CA GLY A 128 7.81 -8.37 -17.39
C GLY A 128 6.66 -7.47 -16.98
N ASN A 129 6.59 -7.08 -15.72
CA ASN A 129 5.58 -6.14 -15.22
C ASN A 129 6.11 -5.30 -14.07
N THR A 130 5.47 -4.17 -13.83
CA THR A 130 5.64 -3.35 -12.64
C THR A 130 4.33 -3.33 -11.88
N PHE A 131 4.40 -3.56 -10.59
CA PHE A 131 3.29 -3.42 -9.67
C PHE A 131 3.65 -2.41 -8.59
N PHE A 132 2.72 -1.57 -8.19
CA PHE A 132 2.80 -0.82 -6.95
C PHE A 132 1.43 -0.57 -6.37
N PHE A 133 1.38 -0.39 -5.06
CA PHE A 133 0.24 0.22 -4.40
C PHE A 133 0.70 1.18 -3.30
N VAL A 134 -0.20 2.07 -2.93
CA VAL A 134 -0.06 2.97 -1.79
C VAL A 134 -1.36 2.95 -1.01
N ASP A 135 -1.30 2.53 0.24
CA ASP A 135 -2.40 2.62 1.20
C ASP A 135 -2.25 3.88 2.04
N MET A 136 -3.31 4.62 2.19
CA MET A 136 -3.38 5.81 3.05
C MET A 136 -4.47 5.61 4.09
N ASP A 137 -4.07 5.50 5.35
CA ASP A 137 -4.99 5.40 6.48
C ASP A 137 -5.37 6.79 6.99
N TYR A 138 -6.64 6.97 7.30
CA TYR A 138 -7.16 8.26 7.75
C TYR A 138 -7.55 8.24 9.22
N ALA A 139 -7.18 9.32 9.92
CA ALA A 139 -7.66 9.67 11.25
C ALA A 139 -8.35 11.03 11.20
N ASP A 140 -8.84 11.53 12.34
CA ASP A 140 -9.62 12.78 12.43
C ASP A 140 -8.93 14.01 11.80
N ASN A 141 -7.60 14.00 11.73
CA ASN A 141 -6.79 15.10 11.21
C ASN A 141 -6.24 14.84 9.78
N GLY A 142 -6.83 13.90 9.02
CA GLY A 142 -6.39 13.54 7.67
C GLY A 142 -5.55 12.26 7.65
N VAL A 143 -4.57 12.17 6.74
CA VAL A 143 -3.74 10.97 6.60
C VAL A 143 -2.89 10.76 7.86
N ALA A 144 -3.08 9.63 8.52
CA ALA A 144 -2.34 9.21 9.72
C ALA A 144 -1.10 8.40 9.35
N SER A 145 -1.20 7.57 8.31
CA SER A 145 -0.12 6.75 7.79
C SER A 145 -0.28 6.52 6.29
N ALA A 146 0.83 6.21 5.65
CA ALA A 146 0.87 5.70 4.30
C ALA A 146 1.85 4.53 4.25
N TYR A 147 1.46 3.46 3.57
CA TYR A 147 2.31 2.32 3.26
C TYR A 147 2.33 2.10 1.76
N TRP A 148 3.44 1.64 1.24
CA TRP A 148 3.57 1.34 -0.18
C TRP A 148 4.47 0.14 -0.43
N GLU A 149 4.18 -0.55 -1.50
CA GLU A 149 5.03 -1.55 -2.11
C GLU A 149 5.26 -1.21 -3.57
N ILE A 150 6.47 -1.44 -4.05
CA ILE A 150 6.84 -1.28 -5.44
C ILE A 150 7.60 -2.53 -5.85
N ALA A 151 7.03 -3.30 -6.77
CA ALA A 151 7.61 -4.54 -7.26
C ALA A 151 7.89 -4.48 -8.76
N ARG A 152 8.94 -5.17 -9.17
CA ARG A 152 9.29 -5.39 -10.56
C ARG A 152 9.54 -6.87 -10.82
N GLU A 153 8.81 -7.40 -11.78
CA GLU A 153 9.04 -8.72 -12.37
C GLU A 153 9.88 -8.56 -13.63
N LEU A 154 10.96 -9.34 -13.74
CA LEU A 154 11.82 -9.37 -14.91
C LEU A 154 11.78 -10.75 -15.55
N LYS A 155 11.41 -10.79 -16.84
CA LYS A 155 11.22 -12.02 -17.62
C LYS A 155 11.77 -11.86 -19.02
N PHE A 156 12.87 -12.53 -19.31
CA PHE A 156 13.57 -12.49 -20.60
C PHE A 156 13.46 -13.82 -21.38
N TRP A 157 12.66 -14.76 -20.90
CA TRP A 157 12.55 -16.14 -21.39
C TRP A 157 11.09 -16.60 -21.45
N GLN A 158 10.86 -17.80 -22.00
CA GLN A 158 9.53 -18.34 -22.20
C GLN A 158 8.97 -19.14 -21.00
N ALA A 159 9.81 -19.50 -20.01
CA ALA A 159 9.34 -20.25 -18.84
C ALA A 159 8.36 -19.39 -18.00
N PRO A 160 7.46 -20.02 -17.23
CA PRO A 160 6.49 -19.32 -16.36
C PRO A 160 7.15 -18.77 -15.07
N LEU A 161 8.40 -18.38 -15.14
CA LEU A 161 9.20 -17.85 -14.05
C LEU A 161 9.65 -16.43 -14.37
N ALA A 162 9.71 -15.56 -13.38
CA ALA A 162 10.28 -14.22 -13.45
C ALA A 162 11.21 -13.97 -12.26
N ILE A 163 12.21 -13.11 -12.44
CA ILE A 163 12.98 -12.57 -11.31
C ILE A 163 12.13 -11.48 -10.67
N HIS A 164 11.98 -11.52 -9.35
CA HIS A 164 11.23 -10.56 -8.57
C HIS A 164 12.15 -9.68 -7.74
N VAL A 165 11.93 -8.37 -7.76
CA VAL A 165 12.54 -7.41 -6.84
C VAL A 165 11.47 -6.46 -6.33
N GLU A 166 11.51 -6.14 -5.03
CA GLU A 166 10.47 -5.35 -4.37
C GLU A 166 11.06 -4.47 -3.28
N TYR A 167 10.44 -3.32 -3.07
CA TYR A 167 10.70 -2.42 -1.96
C TYR A 167 9.41 -2.07 -1.25
N ASN A 168 9.38 -2.23 0.08
CA ASN A 168 8.28 -1.91 0.96
C ASN A 168 8.68 -0.80 1.92
N GLY A 169 7.88 0.24 1.99
CA GLY A 169 8.14 1.39 2.83
C GLY A 169 6.87 2.00 3.41
N GLY A 170 7.03 2.94 4.33
CA GLY A 170 5.88 3.63 4.89
C GLY A 170 6.26 4.88 5.67
N LEU A 171 5.26 5.71 5.91
CA LEU A 171 5.32 6.91 6.74
C LEU A 171 4.15 6.91 7.72
N ALA A 172 4.41 7.31 8.96
CA ALA A 172 3.36 7.50 9.94
C ALA A 172 3.54 8.80 10.69
N LYS A 173 2.43 9.47 11.00
CA LYS A 173 2.42 10.71 11.75
C LYS A 173 3.01 10.49 13.15
N GLY A 174 4.00 11.30 13.52
CA GLY A 174 4.69 11.21 14.81
C GLY A 174 5.75 10.11 14.92
N VAL A 175 5.86 9.22 13.92
CA VAL A 175 6.84 8.13 13.88
C VAL A 175 7.93 8.39 12.83
N GLY A 176 7.57 9.01 11.71
CA GLY A 176 8.42 9.15 10.53
C GLY A 176 8.34 7.92 9.63
N SER A 177 9.43 7.61 8.91
CA SER A 177 9.44 6.46 8.01
C SER A 177 9.65 5.14 8.78
N TYR A 178 8.91 4.13 8.36
CA TYR A 178 8.98 2.78 8.92
C TYR A 178 9.09 1.74 7.80
N ASN A 179 9.36 0.50 8.17
CA ASN A 179 9.55 -0.66 7.32
C ASN A 179 10.90 -0.63 6.57
N ASP A 180 11.01 -0.09 5.38
CA ASP A 180 12.21 -0.16 4.53
C ASP A 180 12.71 -1.60 4.34
N ALA A 181 11.86 -2.44 3.76
CA ALA A 181 12.20 -3.79 3.39
C ALA A 181 12.55 -3.87 1.89
N TYR A 182 13.60 -4.65 1.58
CA TYR A 182 14.00 -4.97 0.21
C TYR A 182 13.87 -6.47 0.03
N LEU A 183 13.14 -6.88 -1.00
CA LEU A 183 12.88 -8.28 -1.28
C LEU A 183 13.42 -8.64 -2.65
N ALA A 184 13.93 -9.87 -2.75
CA ALA A 184 14.37 -10.45 -4.02
C ALA A 184 14.02 -11.92 -4.06
N GLY A 185 13.48 -12.38 -5.19
CA GLY A 185 13.00 -13.75 -5.32
C GLY A 185 12.72 -14.16 -6.75
N VAL A 186 11.94 -15.20 -6.87
CA VAL A 186 11.50 -15.74 -8.16
C VAL A 186 10.00 -15.96 -8.10
N THR A 187 9.27 -15.41 -9.07
CA THR A 187 7.84 -15.60 -9.22
C THR A 187 7.55 -16.72 -10.21
N TYR A 188 6.76 -17.69 -9.80
CA TYR A 188 6.05 -18.60 -10.70
C TYR A 188 4.67 -18.02 -10.97
N SER A 189 4.26 -17.95 -12.25
CA SER A 189 2.95 -17.43 -12.66
C SER A 189 2.22 -18.44 -13.53
N TRP A 190 0.93 -18.60 -13.26
CA TRP A 190 0.02 -19.35 -14.10
C TRP A 190 -1.24 -18.52 -14.37
N ASN A 191 -1.70 -18.55 -15.61
CA ASN A 191 -2.98 -17.94 -16.04
C ASN A 191 -3.70 -18.91 -16.96
N ASP A 192 -5.02 -18.87 -16.95
CA ASP A 192 -5.79 -19.54 -18.00
C ASP A 192 -5.61 -18.82 -19.35
N LYS A 193 -6.08 -19.45 -20.42
CA LYS A 193 -5.88 -18.94 -21.80
C LYS A 193 -6.58 -17.61 -22.05
N ASP A 194 -7.68 -17.37 -21.36
CA ASP A 194 -8.55 -16.19 -21.54
C ASP A 194 -8.32 -15.14 -20.44
N PHE A 195 -7.34 -15.37 -19.56
CA PHE A 195 -7.02 -14.52 -18.40
C PHE A 195 -8.23 -14.25 -17.50
N ASN A 196 -9.14 -15.21 -17.36
CA ASN A 196 -10.22 -15.18 -16.40
C ASN A 196 -9.77 -15.57 -15.00
N SER A 197 -8.71 -16.37 -14.91
CA SER A 197 -8.13 -16.79 -13.64
C SER A 197 -6.62 -16.92 -13.73
N GLY A 198 -5.96 -16.67 -12.62
CA GLY A 198 -4.54 -16.85 -12.51
C GLY A 198 -4.06 -16.77 -11.07
N PHE A 199 -2.83 -17.20 -10.86
CA PHE A 199 -2.14 -17.06 -9.58
C PHE A 199 -0.65 -16.92 -9.77
N THR A 200 -0.01 -16.34 -8.76
CA THR A 200 1.46 -16.32 -8.64
C THR A 200 1.89 -16.91 -7.30
N ILE A 201 3.12 -17.41 -7.25
CA ILE A 201 3.79 -17.82 -6.01
C ILE A 201 5.23 -17.30 -6.07
N THR A 202 5.62 -16.54 -5.07
CA THR A 202 6.90 -15.82 -5.02
C THR A 202 7.63 -16.08 -3.69
N PRO A 203 8.51 -17.05 -3.59
CA PRO A 203 9.47 -17.15 -2.49
C PRO A 203 10.54 -16.06 -2.62
N MET A 204 10.83 -15.37 -1.51
CA MET A 204 11.74 -14.23 -1.48
C MET A 204 12.66 -14.25 -0.27
N TYR A 205 13.87 -13.78 -0.48
CA TYR A 205 14.73 -13.25 0.58
C TYR A 205 14.25 -11.83 0.92
N LYS A 206 14.18 -11.51 2.23
CA LYS A 206 13.72 -10.22 2.75
C LYS A 206 14.80 -9.57 3.60
N TYR A 207 15.19 -8.35 3.24
CA TYR A 207 16.16 -7.55 3.99
C TYR A 207 15.43 -6.37 4.65
N LEU A 208 15.52 -6.28 5.98
CA LEU A 208 14.86 -5.28 6.83
C LEU A 208 15.88 -4.24 7.27
N ALA A 209 15.95 -3.09 6.58
CA ALA A 209 17.03 -2.13 6.76
C ALA A 209 17.09 -1.48 8.15
N LYS A 210 15.95 -1.32 8.82
CA LYS A 210 15.82 -0.62 10.12
C LYS A 210 15.72 -1.54 11.32
N GLN A 211 15.75 -2.85 11.12
CA GLN A 211 15.67 -3.82 12.21
C GLN A 211 17.06 -4.31 12.66
N SER A 212 17.18 -4.73 13.92
CA SER A 212 18.41 -5.33 14.45
C SER A 212 18.74 -6.65 13.76
N GLN A 213 17.73 -7.49 13.49
CA GLN A 213 17.85 -8.64 12.60
C GLN A 213 17.38 -8.25 11.21
N LYS A 214 18.34 -8.13 10.31
CA LYS A 214 18.11 -7.61 8.96
C LYS A 214 17.66 -8.66 7.94
N HIS A 215 17.86 -9.93 8.23
CA HIS A 215 17.68 -11.02 7.28
C HIS A 215 16.45 -11.85 7.63
N SER A 216 15.57 -12.01 6.65
CA SER A 216 14.36 -12.80 6.77
C SER A 216 13.99 -13.41 5.40
N TRP A 217 12.84 -14.02 5.34
CA TRP A 217 12.24 -14.61 4.15
C TRP A 217 10.76 -14.23 4.09
N GLN A 218 10.20 -14.26 2.88
CA GLN A 218 8.78 -14.09 2.64
C GLN A 218 8.33 -15.02 1.52
N LEU A 219 7.14 -15.56 1.66
CA LEU A 219 6.42 -16.27 0.62
C LEU A 219 5.14 -15.50 0.34
N THR A 220 4.99 -14.99 -0.88
CA THR A 220 3.79 -14.30 -1.35
C THR A 220 3.06 -15.18 -2.36
N ALA A 221 1.75 -15.30 -2.22
CA ALA A 221 0.86 -15.86 -3.23
C ALA A 221 -0.17 -14.79 -3.60
N THR A 222 -0.44 -14.61 -4.89
CA THR A 222 -1.52 -13.76 -5.38
C THR A 222 -2.46 -14.57 -6.27
N TRP A 223 -3.70 -14.16 -6.37
CA TRP A 223 -4.68 -14.79 -7.27
C TRP A 223 -5.69 -13.78 -7.78
N TYR A 224 -6.29 -14.12 -8.91
CA TYR A 224 -7.50 -13.49 -9.41
C TYR A 224 -8.41 -14.52 -10.10
N LEU A 225 -9.71 -14.30 -9.98
CA LEU A 225 -10.75 -15.10 -10.60
C LEU A 225 -11.90 -14.19 -11.02
N ASN A 226 -12.15 -14.09 -12.32
CA ASN A 226 -13.28 -13.38 -12.89
C ASN A 226 -14.34 -14.41 -13.33
N PHE A 227 -15.57 -14.24 -12.92
CA PHE A 227 -16.67 -15.14 -13.23
C PHE A 227 -17.97 -14.40 -13.49
N CYS A 228 -19.01 -15.10 -13.94
CA CYS A 228 -20.29 -14.50 -14.36
C CYS A 228 -20.08 -13.40 -15.41
N ASN A 229 -19.30 -13.65 -16.48
CA ASN A 229 -18.96 -12.66 -17.53
C ASN A 229 -18.29 -11.40 -16.94
N HIS A 230 -17.35 -11.57 -16.03
CA HIS A 230 -16.66 -10.50 -15.31
C HIS A 230 -17.57 -9.61 -14.44
N LEU A 231 -18.83 -10.02 -14.19
CA LEU A 231 -19.67 -9.34 -13.19
C LEU A 231 -19.07 -9.44 -11.80
N LEU A 232 -18.44 -10.58 -11.49
CA LEU A 232 -17.84 -10.86 -10.20
C LEU A 232 -16.34 -11.10 -10.37
N THR A 233 -15.56 -10.51 -9.46
CA THR A 233 -14.12 -10.72 -9.33
C THR A 233 -13.80 -11.15 -7.91
N PHE A 234 -12.98 -12.19 -7.75
CA PHE A 234 -12.37 -12.60 -6.51
C PHE A 234 -10.85 -12.55 -6.70
N ASP A 235 -10.19 -11.65 -6.02
CA ASP A 235 -8.75 -11.45 -6.10
C ASP A 235 -8.15 -11.29 -4.71
N GLY A 236 -6.84 -11.15 -4.63
CA GLY A 236 -6.15 -10.93 -3.37
C GLY A 236 -4.77 -11.54 -3.31
N PHE A 237 -4.22 -11.49 -2.10
CA PHE A 237 -2.91 -12.06 -1.81
C PHE A 237 -2.87 -12.77 -0.46
N ALA A 238 -1.81 -13.54 -0.25
CA ALA A 238 -1.44 -14.11 1.03
C ALA A 238 0.08 -14.06 1.18
N ASP A 239 0.52 -13.46 2.28
CA ASP A 239 1.90 -13.34 2.69
C ASP A 239 2.20 -14.17 3.93
N PHE A 240 3.33 -14.84 3.91
CA PHE A 240 3.86 -15.56 5.06
C PHE A 240 5.36 -15.26 5.19
N TRP A 241 5.75 -14.67 6.33
CA TRP A 241 7.16 -14.28 6.52
C TRP A 241 7.66 -14.52 7.93
N GLY A 242 8.98 -14.58 8.06
CA GLY A 242 9.65 -14.60 9.36
C GLY A 242 9.80 -13.19 9.93
N ASP A 243 9.56 -13.03 11.23
CA ASP A 243 9.74 -11.77 11.95
C ASP A 243 10.22 -12.01 13.38
N ARG A 244 10.44 -10.94 14.11
CA ARG A 244 10.77 -10.94 15.53
C ARG A 244 9.61 -10.41 16.37
N ARG A 245 9.28 -11.12 17.44
CA ARG A 245 8.30 -10.63 18.40
C ARG A 245 8.88 -9.47 19.19
N PHE A 246 8.17 -8.33 19.22
CA PHE A 246 8.64 -7.12 19.89
C PHE A 246 8.83 -7.31 21.40
N ALA A 247 7.98 -8.12 22.04
CA ALA A 247 8.01 -8.29 23.49
C ALA A 247 9.28 -8.97 24.02
N ASP A 248 9.89 -9.89 23.27
CA ASP A 248 11.00 -10.72 23.76
C ASP A 248 12.04 -11.11 22.70
N GLY A 249 11.89 -10.59 21.48
CA GLY A 249 12.83 -10.84 20.38
C GLY A 249 12.85 -12.27 19.84
N ARG A 250 11.90 -13.13 20.22
CA ARG A 250 11.80 -14.49 19.68
C ARG A 250 11.38 -14.47 18.21
N ASN A 251 11.88 -15.44 17.45
CA ASN A 251 11.44 -15.64 16.07
C ASN A 251 9.97 -16.04 16.08
N ILE A 252 9.18 -15.39 15.21
CA ILE A 252 7.80 -15.72 14.93
C ILE A 252 7.60 -15.81 13.42
N ALA A 253 6.54 -16.48 13.03
CA ALA A 253 6.01 -16.41 11.69
C ALA A 253 4.79 -15.48 11.71
N VAL A 254 4.67 -14.64 10.70
CA VAL A 254 3.55 -13.72 10.47
C VAL A 254 2.80 -14.18 9.22
N PHE A 255 1.50 -14.17 9.29
CA PHE A 255 0.60 -14.42 8.18
C PHE A 255 -0.30 -13.22 7.97
N LEU A 256 -0.46 -12.80 6.72
CA LEU A 256 -1.42 -11.81 6.27
C LEU A 256 -2.03 -12.27 4.95
N SER A 257 -3.34 -12.18 4.83
CA SER A 257 -4.04 -12.39 3.57
C SER A 257 -5.19 -11.40 3.46
N GLU A 258 -5.36 -10.84 2.26
CA GLU A 258 -6.41 -9.87 1.96
C GLU A 258 -7.20 -10.31 0.73
N PRO A 259 -8.04 -11.36 0.85
CA PRO A 259 -8.98 -11.69 -0.21
C PRO A 259 -10.00 -10.57 -0.39
N GLN A 260 -10.23 -10.19 -1.65
CA GLN A 260 -11.18 -9.19 -2.08
C GLN A 260 -12.29 -9.83 -2.93
N PHE A 261 -13.50 -9.36 -2.76
CA PHE A 261 -14.64 -9.77 -3.58
C PHE A 261 -15.33 -8.52 -4.13
N TRP A 262 -15.49 -8.45 -5.46
CA TRP A 262 -15.99 -7.30 -6.18
C TRP A 262 -17.18 -7.63 -7.07
N VAL A 263 -18.17 -6.73 -7.09
CA VAL A 263 -19.26 -6.68 -8.08
C VAL A 263 -18.96 -5.53 -9.03
N ASN A 264 -18.69 -5.82 -10.30
CA ASN A 264 -18.32 -4.86 -11.32
C ASN A 264 -19.60 -4.29 -11.97
N LEU A 265 -19.97 -3.06 -11.61
CA LEU A 265 -21.28 -2.49 -11.97
C LEU A 265 -21.43 -2.26 -13.48
N ASN A 266 -20.34 -2.02 -14.21
CA ASN A 266 -20.34 -1.89 -15.68
C ASN A 266 -20.66 -3.20 -16.40
N ARG A 267 -20.77 -4.32 -15.70
CA ARG A 267 -21.22 -5.62 -16.27
C ARG A 267 -22.70 -5.91 -16.01
N ILE A 268 -23.38 -5.04 -15.30
CA ILE A 268 -24.85 -5.12 -15.10
C ILE A 268 -25.55 -4.63 -16.36
N LYS A 269 -26.54 -5.40 -16.82
CA LYS A 269 -27.35 -5.02 -18.00
C LYS A 269 -27.98 -3.63 -17.83
N GLY A 270 -27.73 -2.74 -18.80
CA GLY A 270 -28.21 -1.37 -18.78
C GLY A 270 -27.30 -0.34 -18.13
N VAL A 271 -26.18 -0.75 -17.55
CA VAL A 271 -25.11 0.14 -17.08
C VAL A 271 -24.08 0.32 -18.21
N SER A 272 -23.56 1.54 -18.38
CA SER A 272 -22.50 1.81 -19.35
C SER A 272 -21.24 1.03 -19.02
N GLU A 273 -20.55 0.50 -20.03
CA GLU A 273 -19.24 -0.16 -19.86
C GLU A 273 -18.16 0.80 -19.37
N ASP A 274 -18.32 2.10 -19.59
CA ASP A 274 -17.41 3.15 -19.11
C ASP A 274 -17.60 3.49 -17.62
N PHE A 275 -18.71 3.01 -17.01
CA PHE A 275 -18.96 3.19 -15.58
C PHE A 275 -18.20 2.15 -14.76
N LYS A 276 -16.88 2.28 -14.68
CA LYS A 276 -15.96 1.31 -14.12
C LYS A 276 -15.89 1.34 -12.57
N LEU A 277 -17.05 1.48 -11.93
CA LEU A 277 -17.19 1.35 -10.48
C LEU A 277 -17.46 -0.11 -10.11
N SER A 278 -16.73 -0.58 -9.11
CA SER A 278 -16.99 -1.86 -8.43
C SER A 278 -17.30 -1.61 -6.96
N LEU A 279 -18.23 -2.38 -6.41
CA LEU A 279 -18.51 -2.41 -4.97
C LEU A 279 -18.12 -3.77 -4.41
N GLY A 280 -17.55 -3.79 -3.23
CA GLY A 280 -17.02 -5.04 -2.72
C GLY A 280 -16.62 -5.01 -1.26
N THR A 281 -15.85 -6.00 -0.88
CA THR A 281 -15.31 -6.21 0.45
C THR A 281 -13.90 -6.76 0.35
N GLU A 282 -13.07 -6.41 1.29
CA GLU A 282 -11.77 -7.02 1.56
C GLU A 282 -11.77 -7.56 2.98
N TRP A 283 -11.11 -8.66 3.19
CA TRP A 283 -10.99 -9.29 4.49
C TRP A 283 -9.53 -9.41 4.89
N GLU A 284 -9.07 -8.59 5.85
CA GLU A 284 -7.78 -8.86 6.45
C GLU A 284 -7.88 -10.09 7.35
N ILE A 285 -7.22 -11.18 6.92
CA ILE A 285 -7.07 -12.42 7.67
C ILE A 285 -5.63 -12.51 8.12
N SER A 286 -5.37 -12.41 9.41
CA SER A 286 -4.00 -12.32 9.87
C SER A 286 -3.72 -13.10 11.16
N ASN A 287 -2.45 -13.49 11.32
CA ASN A 287 -1.91 -14.06 12.54
C ASN A 287 -0.55 -13.40 12.82
N ASN A 288 -0.32 -12.94 14.03
CA ASN A 288 0.87 -12.19 14.45
C ASN A 288 1.11 -10.86 13.70
N PHE A 289 0.21 -10.42 12.83
CA PHE A 289 0.31 -9.16 12.09
C PHE A 289 -0.28 -8.00 12.89
N VAL A 290 -1.58 -8.04 13.18
CA VAL A 290 -2.28 -7.00 13.97
C VAL A 290 -1.70 -6.90 15.38
N ASN A 291 -1.54 -8.06 16.03
CA ASN A 291 -0.90 -8.21 17.33
C ASN A 291 -0.10 -9.51 17.35
N GLN A 292 1.13 -9.47 17.89
CA GLN A 292 2.02 -10.62 17.96
C GLN A 292 1.66 -11.56 19.15
N ASN A 293 0.38 -11.98 19.21
CA ASN A 293 -0.21 -12.75 20.29
C ASN A 293 -0.69 -14.16 19.88
N HIS A 294 -0.31 -14.62 18.67
CA HIS A 294 -0.68 -15.90 18.07
C HIS A 294 -2.20 -16.10 17.87
N ARG A 295 -2.99 -15.02 17.87
CA ARG A 295 -4.41 -15.05 17.57
C ARG A 295 -4.68 -14.75 16.10
N TRP A 296 -5.74 -15.35 15.58
CA TRP A 296 -6.28 -15.03 14.27
C TRP A 296 -7.21 -13.84 14.36
N TYR A 297 -7.06 -12.92 13.42
CA TYR A 297 -7.94 -11.77 13.21
C TYR A 297 -8.62 -11.90 11.86
N TRP A 298 -9.87 -11.50 11.78
CA TRP A 298 -10.72 -11.50 10.59
C TRP A 298 -11.42 -10.16 10.56
N LEU A 299 -10.94 -9.26 9.74
CA LEU A 299 -11.32 -7.85 9.76
C LEU A 299 -11.86 -7.48 8.38
N PRO A 300 -13.20 -7.49 8.20
CA PRO A 300 -13.83 -7.16 6.94
C PRO A 300 -13.87 -5.65 6.72
N THR A 301 -13.89 -5.26 5.44
CA THR A 301 -14.16 -3.90 4.97
C THR A 301 -15.40 -3.88 4.09
N LEU A 302 -16.00 -2.70 3.93
CA LEU A 302 -16.86 -2.38 2.80
C LEU A 302 -16.06 -1.47 1.88
N ALA A 303 -16.05 -1.76 0.57
CA ALA A 303 -15.17 -1.07 -0.35
C ALA A 303 -15.84 -0.65 -1.65
N ALA A 304 -15.31 0.44 -2.22
CA ALA A 304 -15.61 0.90 -3.57
C ALA A 304 -14.30 1.04 -4.35
N LYS A 305 -14.26 0.53 -5.59
CA LYS A 305 -13.10 0.57 -6.48
C LYS A 305 -13.48 1.23 -7.80
N TRP A 306 -12.72 2.24 -8.20
CA TRP A 306 -12.80 2.84 -9.53
C TRP A 306 -11.59 2.43 -10.36
N THR A 307 -11.83 1.80 -11.51
CA THR A 307 -10.79 1.41 -12.47
C THR A 307 -10.72 2.43 -13.62
N PHE A 308 -9.52 2.80 -14.07
CA PHE A 308 -9.30 3.79 -15.13
C PHE A 308 -9.16 3.19 -16.52
#